data_a2ff0ae158e3e1811b8f77446ca34c9b
#
_entry.id   a2ff0ae158e3e1811b8f77446ca34c9b
#
_cell.length_a   1.000
_cell.length_b   1.000
_cell.length_c   1.000
_cell.angle_alpha   90.00
_cell.angle_beta   90.00
_cell.angle_gamma   90.00
#
_symmetry.space_group_name_H-M   'P 1'
#
loop_
_entity.id
_entity.type
_entity.pdbx_description
1 polymer ?
#
loop_
_entity_poly.entity_id
_entity_poly.type
_entity_poly.pdbx_seq_one_letter_code
_entity_poly.pdbx_strand_id
1 'polypeptide(L)'
;DAIIKSLANKDAKGQIFNVGSGKPKKIKSIIEKIKKITKGGYPEYGKIKFRKDEILKLYPSINKISRILGWKPKTNFDQGLVKTINYYKTIKQKWFYDR
;
A
#
# COMPACT_ATOMS: atom_id res chain seq x y z
N ASP A 1 -12.77 5.59 1.04
CA ASP A 1 -13.92 4.92 0.42
C ASP A 1 -14.39 3.71 1.28
N ALA A 2 -13.52 2.74 1.63
CA ALA A 2 -13.89 1.57 2.45
C ALA A 2 -14.47 1.95 3.82
N ILE A 3 -13.85 2.91 4.52
CA ILE A 3 -14.30 3.40 5.82
C ILE A 3 -15.71 4.02 5.69
N ILE A 4 -15.92 4.89 4.71
CA ILE A 4 -17.22 5.54 4.50
C ILE A 4 -18.31 4.50 4.19
N LYS A 5 -18.01 3.51 3.35
CA LYS A 5 -18.94 2.41 3.04
C LYS A 5 -19.27 1.58 4.28
N SER A 6 -18.30 1.31 5.15
CA SER A 6 -18.54 0.55 6.38
C SER A 6 -19.42 1.30 7.37
N LEU A 7 -19.29 2.62 7.45
CA LEU A 7 -20.14 3.47 8.30
C LEU A 7 -21.59 3.54 7.78
N ALA A 8 -21.77 3.54 6.46
CA ALA A 8 -23.07 3.66 5.83
C ALA A 8 -23.86 2.33 5.76
N ASN A 9 -23.22 1.20 5.99
CA ASN A 9 -23.82 -0.13 5.83
C ASN A 9 -24.09 -0.79 7.18
N LYS A 10 -25.35 -1.04 7.46
CA LYS A 10 -25.80 -1.70 8.71
C LYS A 10 -25.21 -3.09 8.91
N ASP A 11 -24.94 -3.82 7.82
CA ASP A 11 -24.37 -5.17 7.86
C ASP A 11 -22.87 -5.18 8.23
N ALA A 12 -22.23 -3.99 8.28
CA ALA A 12 -20.88 -3.83 8.74
C ALA A 12 -20.74 -3.84 10.27
N LYS A 13 -21.83 -3.65 11.00
CA LYS A 13 -21.82 -3.57 12.46
C LYS A 13 -21.25 -4.84 13.07
N GLY A 14 -20.25 -4.70 13.94
CA GLY A 14 -19.59 -5.82 14.61
C GLY A 14 -18.69 -6.68 13.69
N GLN A 15 -18.46 -6.26 12.44
CA GLN A 15 -17.64 -6.98 11.47
C GLN A 15 -16.22 -6.44 11.41
N ILE A 16 -15.27 -7.31 11.10
CA ILE A 16 -13.87 -6.97 10.80
C ILE A 16 -13.66 -7.18 9.30
N PHE A 17 -13.11 -6.18 8.62
CA PHE A 17 -12.79 -6.24 7.19
C PHE A 17 -11.30 -6.03 6.96
N ASN A 18 -10.72 -6.89 6.14
CA ASN A 18 -9.41 -6.65 5.57
C ASN A 18 -9.53 -5.73 4.35
N VAL A 19 -8.65 -4.73 4.28
CA VAL A 19 -8.61 -3.75 3.18
C VAL A 19 -7.24 -3.83 2.51
N GLY A 20 -7.23 -4.01 1.19
CA GLY A 20 -6.00 -4.10 0.42
C GLY A 20 -6.27 -4.44 -1.03
N SER A 21 -5.22 -4.75 -1.78
CA SER A 21 -5.36 -5.12 -3.20
C SER A 21 -5.82 -6.56 -3.42
N GLY A 22 -5.69 -7.42 -2.42
CA GLY A 22 -5.91 -8.87 -2.56
C GLY A 22 -4.84 -9.57 -3.41
N LYS A 23 -3.77 -8.87 -3.78
CA LYS A 23 -2.68 -9.41 -4.63
C LYS A 23 -1.33 -9.26 -3.94
N PRO A 24 -0.52 -10.33 -3.86
CA PRO A 24 0.82 -10.25 -3.29
C PRO A 24 1.74 -9.43 -4.19
N LYS A 25 2.70 -8.73 -3.59
CA LYS A 25 3.76 -8.00 -4.28
C LYS A 25 5.12 -8.37 -3.70
N LYS A 26 6.10 -8.63 -4.57
CA LYS A 26 7.48 -8.83 -4.15
C LYS A 26 8.10 -7.48 -3.77
N ILE A 27 8.67 -7.38 -2.57
CA ILE A 27 9.31 -6.16 -2.09
C ILE A 27 10.42 -5.68 -3.03
N LYS A 28 11.26 -6.60 -3.55
CA LYS A 28 12.27 -6.26 -4.55
C LYS A 28 11.68 -5.55 -5.78
N SER A 29 10.54 -6.03 -6.31
CA SER A 29 9.85 -5.39 -7.44
C SER A 29 9.37 -3.98 -7.10
N ILE A 30 8.91 -3.74 -5.88
CA ILE A 30 8.50 -2.41 -5.41
C ILE A 30 9.71 -1.47 -5.35
N ILE A 31 10.81 -1.92 -4.77
CA ILE A 31 12.06 -1.15 -4.67
C ILE A 31 12.59 -0.74 -6.05
N GLU A 32 12.61 -1.69 -7.01
CA GLU A 32 13.05 -1.40 -8.39
C GLU A 32 12.13 -0.36 -9.08
N LYS A 33 10.82 -0.43 -8.85
CA LYS A 33 9.89 0.58 -9.37
C LYS A 33 10.14 1.96 -8.76
N ILE A 34 10.35 2.04 -7.44
CA ILE A 34 10.69 3.30 -6.77
C ILE A 34 11.97 3.88 -7.35
N LYS A 35 13.04 3.08 -7.44
CA LYS A 35 14.32 3.48 -8.03
C LYS A 35 14.15 4.04 -9.44
N LYS A 36 13.38 3.36 -10.28
CA LYS A 36 13.09 3.80 -11.66
C LYS A 36 12.37 5.16 -11.69
N ILE A 37 11.35 5.35 -10.85
CA ILE A 37 10.55 6.58 -10.83
C ILE A 37 11.34 7.74 -10.24
N THR A 38 12.11 7.51 -9.19
CA THR A 38 12.90 8.55 -8.51
C THR A 38 14.23 8.84 -9.22
N LYS A 39 14.65 7.96 -10.14
CA LYS A 39 15.95 8.01 -10.83
C LYS A 39 17.13 8.03 -9.87
N GLY A 40 17.00 7.36 -8.71
CA GLY A 40 18.04 7.36 -7.68
C GLY A 40 17.88 6.25 -6.65
N GLY A 41 18.89 6.17 -5.77
CA GLY A 41 18.95 5.18 -4.70
C GLY A 41 19.75 3.92 -5.09
N TYR A 42 20.42 3.37 -4.09
CA TYR A 42 21.25 2.16 -4.21
C TYR A 42 20.72 1.12 -3.22
N PRO A 43 19.73 0.27 -3.61
CA PRO A 43 19.18 -0.72 -2.71
C PRO A 43 20.20 -1.82 -2.40
N GLU A 44 20.37 -2.10 -1.11
CA GLU A 44 21.26 -3.16 -0.62
C GLU A 44 20.43 -4.41 -0.27
N TYR A 45 20.19 -5.26 -1.27
CA TYR A 45 19.39 -6.47 -1.09
C TYR A 45 20.10 -7.51 -0.21
N GLY A 46 19.35 -8.14 0.70
CA GLY A 46 19.86 -9.22 1.53
C GLY A 46 20.81 -8.78 2.65
N LYS A 47 21.07 -7.49 2.83
CA LYS A 47 21.96 -6.98 3.89
C LYS A 47 21.37 -7.20 5.29
N ILE A 48 20.04 -7.12 5.42
CA ILE A 48 19.32 -7.44 6.64
C ILE A 48 18.72 -8.82 6.51
N LYS A 49 19.05 -9.71 7.44
CA LYS A 49 18.49 -11.07 7.47
C LYS A 49 17.00 -11.06 7.83
N PHE A 50 16.25 -12.01 7.28
CA PHE A 50 14.86 -12.23 7.69
C PHE A 50 14.77 -12.57 9.17
N ARG A 51 13.71 -12.12 9.83
CA ARG A 51 13.36 -12.59 11.17
C ARG A 51 12.92 -14.06 11.11
N LYS A 52 13.12 -14.81 12.21
CA LYS A 52 12.79 -16.24 12.26
C LYS A 52 11.30 -16.53 11.98
N ASP A 53 10.44 -15.60 12.37
CA ASP A 53 8.97 -15.67 12.27
C ASP A 53 8.41 -14.81 11.14
N GLU A 54 9.23 -14.37 10.19
CA GLU A 54 8.80 -13.50 9.11
C GLU A 54 7.93 -14.23 8.10
N ILE A 55 6.73 -13.69 7.86
CA ILE A 55 5.80 -14.22 6.87
C ILE A 55 6.20 -13.71 5.49
N LEU A 56 6.76 -14.59 4.66
CA LEU A 56 7.29 -14.25 3.33
C LEU A 56 6.21 -13.90 2.31
N LYS A 57 4.95 -14.30 2.55
CA LYS A 57 3.83 -14.04 1.66
C LYS A 57 2.61 -13.61 2.48
N LEU A 58 2.46 -12.31 2.69
CA LEU A 58 1.36 -11.74 3.45
C LEU A 58 0.58 -10.75 2.58
N TYR A 59 -0.69 -11.05 2.36
CA TYR A 59 -1.63 -10.16 1.70
C TYR A 59 -3.06 -10.46 2.14
N PRO A 60 -3.95 -9.46 2.21
CA PRO A 60 -5.30 -9.67 2.69
C PRO A 60 -6.19 -10.32 1.65
N SER A 61 -7.11 -11.18 2.10
CA SER A 61 -8.28 -11.53 1.28
C SER A 61 -9.30 -10.40 1.35
N ILE A 62 -9.78 -9.95 0.20
CA ILE A 62 -10.80 -8.90 0.08
C ILE A 62 -12.19 -9.43 -0.24
N ASN A 63 -12.38 -10.75 -0.19
CA ASN A 63 -13.66 -11.38 -0.54
C ASN A 63 -14.80 -10.93 0.38
N LYS A 64 -14.54 -10.84 1.69
CA LYS A 64 -15.55 -10.44 2.69
C LYS A 64 -16.01 -9.00 2.48
N ILE A 65 -15.07 -8.06 2.35
CA ILE A 65 -15.40 -6.64 2.15
C ILE A 65 -16.10 -6.41 0.81
N SER A 66 -15.70 -7.13 -0.24
CA SER A 66 -16.34 -7.05 -1.55
C SER A 66 -17.78 -7.55 -1.49
N ARG A 67 -18.03 -8.69 -0.82
CA ARG A 67 -19.36 -9.27 -0.70
C ARG A 67 -20.32 -8.43 0.14
N ILE A 68 -19.86 -7.95 1.31
CA ILE A 68 -20.74 -7.25 2.28
C ILE A 68 -20.89 -5.78 1.92
N LEU A 69 -19.80 -5.10 1.57
CA LEU A 69 -19.81 -3.65 1.31
C LEU A 69 -19.80 -3.28 -0.18
N GLY A 70 -19.65 -4.25 -1.08
CA GLY A 70 -19.46 -3.97 -2.50
C GLY A 70 -18.19 -3.18 -2.80
N TRP A 71 -17.22 -3.21 -1.87
CA TRP A 71 -15.97 -2.46 -2.03
C TRP A 71 -14.93 -3.27 -2.80
N LYS A 72 -14.26 -2.59 -3.72
CA LYS A 72 -13.07 -3.08 -4.43
C LYS A 72 -12.02 -1.99 -4.54
N PRO A 73 -10.72 -2.33 -4.58
CA PRO A 73 -9.67 -1.34 -4.79
C PRO A 73 -9.82 -0.72 -6.19
N LYS A 74 -9.83 0.62 -6.28
CA LYS A 74 -10.00 1.37 -7.52
C LYS A 74 -8.68 1.88 -8.10
N THR A 75 -7.67 2.06 -7.26
CA THR A 75 -6.35 2.54 -7.67
C THR A 75 -5.41 1.36 -7.80
N ASN A 76 -4.82 1.16 -8.96
CA ASN A 76 -3.79 0.14 -9.11
C ASN A 76 -2.50 0.56 -8.40
N PHE A 77 -1.63 -0.43 -8.12
CA PHE A 77 -0.42 -0.23 -7.34
C PHE A 77 0.52 0.82 -7.97
N ASP A 78 0.72 0.76 -9.28
CA ASP A 78 1.67 1.65 -9.96
C ASP A 78 1.21 3.11 -9.95
N GLN A 79 -0.09 3.35 -10.18
CA GLN A 79 -0.67 4.68 -10.06
C GLN A 79 -0.60 5.21 -8.62
N GLY A 80 -0.88 4.36 -7.62
CA GLY A 80 -0.77 4.71 -6.21
C GLY A 80 0.67 5.06 -5.84
N LEU A 81 1.64 4.28 -6.31
CA LEU A 81 3.06 4.51 -6.06
C LEU A 81 3.53 5.85 -6.63
N VAL A 82 3.17 6.18 -7.87
CA VAL A 82 3.50 7.46 -8.50
C VAL A 82 2.90 8.64 -7.72
N LYS A 83 1.63 8.54 -7.32
CA LYS A 83 0.97 9.57 -6.49
C LYS A 83 1.70 9.77 -5.15
N THR A 84 2.07 8.67 -4.50
CA THR A 84 2.80 8.71 -3.22
C THR A 84 4.16 9.38 -3.38
N ILE A 85 4.94 9.00 -4.39
CA ILE A 85 6.26 9.59 -4.65
C ILE A 85 6.13 11.10 -4.95
N ASN A 86 5.17 11.49 -5.77
CA ASN A 86 4.95 12.91 -6.09
C ASN A 86 4.57 13.72 -4.85
N TYR A 87 3.72 13.18 -3.97
CA TYR A 87 3.37 13.81 -2.71
C TYR A 87 4.62 14.05 -1.83
N TYR A 88 5.47 13.04 -1.65
CA TYR A 88 6.70 13.20 -0.87
C TYR A 88 7.71 14.16 -1.50
N LYS A 89 7.79 14.24 -2.83
CA LYS A 89 8.61 15.26 -3.50
C LYS A 89 8.14 16.67 -3.16
N THR A 90 6.84 16.91 -3.14
CA THR A 90 6.26 18.21 -2.78
C THR A 90 6.54 18.59 -1.34
N ILE A 91 6.40 17.65 -0.39
CA ILE A 91 6.72 17.88 1.02
C ILE A 91 8.21 18.20 1.20
N LYS A 92 9.11 17.45 0.54
CA LYS A 92 10.55 17.68 0.64
C LYS A 92 10.93 19.11 0.25
N GLN A 93 10.32 19.64 -0.79
CA GLN A 93 10.52 21.05 -1.16
C GLN A 93 10.08 22.00 -0.05
N LYS A 94 8.93 21.77 0.56
CA LYS A 94 8.40 22.60 1.64
C LYS A 94 9.30 22.58 2.90
N TRP A 95 9.81 21.40 3.29
CA TRP A 95 10.68 21.24 4.46
C TRP A 95 12.06 21.90 4.32
N PHE A 96 12.58 22.04 3.12
CA PHE A 96 13.87 22.71 2.87
C PHE A 96 13.77 24.23 2.85
N TYR A 97 12.58 24.79 2.55
CA TYR A 97 12.36 26.24 2.52
C TYR A 97 11.88 26.82 3.86
N ASP A 98 11.32 26.00 4.76
CA ASP A 98 10.82 26.42 6.07
C ASP A 98 11.86 26.28 7.20
N ARG A 99 13.13 26.03 6.85
CA ARG A 99 14.28 26.07 7.75
C ARG A 99 15.15 27.28 7.41
#